data_d7912958982a2b2fba723ad1b7c1918a
#
_entry.id   d7912958982a2b2fba723ad1b7c1918a
#
_cell.length_a   1.000
_cell.length_b   1.000
_cell.length_c   1.000
_cell.angle_alpha   90.00
_cell.angle_beta   90.00
_cell.angle_gamma   90.00
#
_symmetry.space_group_name_H-M   'P 1'
#
loop_
_entity.id
_entity.type
_entity.pdbx_description
1 polymer ?
#
loop_
_entity_poly.entity_id
_entity_poly.type
_entity_poly.pdbx_seq_one_letter_code
_entity_poly.pdbx_strand_id
1 'polypeptide(L)'
;MRKFLLTILNIFYVSYLIIISIIYELSMPFYFLYFKIRNKGKVDDFFRYHNWMYGHFLVRGSWPYIRSRVVGAENIPKDGPSVIVLNHRSFLDIFFSALVPVPNQMVIVRNWVFNLKLFGWSMRLAKYPNIDQTSPEELLKIGRSLLDRNVSFQFYPEGHRSKDGKLRRFRNGAFFMASENKLPVLPVIMIGTNDFGSYHFPFFKPARIYVEILKPVYPDEFEEEQRPLKMRRHVEKIYRDYLGE
;
A
#
# COMPACT_ATOMS: atom_id res chain seq x y z
N MET A 1 19.84 22.15 22.66
CA MET A 1 20.24 20.76 22.92
C MET A 1 19.30 19.72 22.31
N ARG A 2 18.01 19.68 22.59
CA ARG A 2 17.04 18.67 22.06
C ARG A 2 16.94 18.67 20.52
N LYS A 3 16.86 19.84 19.86
CA LYS A 3 16.78 19.93 18.38
C LYS A 3 18.07 19.41 17.72
N PHE A 4 19.23 19.75 18.26
CA PHE A 4 20.53 19.30 17.76
C PHE A 4 20.66 17.78 17.83
N LEU A 5 20.30 17.17 18.97
CA LEU A 5 20.31 15.71 19.13
C LEU A 5 19.36 15.02 18.14
N LEU A 6 18.14 15.56 17.95
CA LEU A 6 17.21 15.02 16.96
C LEU A 6 17.75 15.11 15.53
N THR A 7 18.46 16.20 15.18
CA THR A 7 19.09 16.32 13.85
C THR A 7 20.16 15.25 13.65
N ILE A 8 21.02 15.03 14.63
CA ILE A 8 22.04 13.97 14.58
C ILE A 8 21.39 12.59 14.42
N LEU A 9 20.40 12.29 15.25
CA LEU A 9 19.66 11.02 15.15
C LEU A 9 19.00 10.83 13.78
N ASN A 10 18.47 11.90 13.19
CA ASN A 10 17.91 11.83 11.83
C ASN A 10 18.98 11.56 10.77
N ILE A 11 20.15 12.19 10.87
CA ILE A 11 21.26 11.93 9.94
C ILE A 11 21.65 10.45 10.00
N PHE A 12 21.87 9.91 11.19
CA PHE A 12 22.18 8.49 11.37
C PHE A 12 21.08 7.58 10.84
N TYR A 13 19.81 7.91 11.12
CA TYR A 13 18.68 7.12 10.67
C TYR A 13 18.53 7.14 9.14
N VAL A 14 18.66 8.30 8.51
CA VAL A 14 18.63 8.41 7.04
C VAL A 14 19.80 7.67 6.40
N SER A 15 21.01 7.80 6.96
CA SER A 15 22.18 7.05 6.49
C SER A 15 21.96 5.54 6.61
N TYR A 16 21.41 5.09 7.73
CA TYR A 16 21.00 3.68 7.92
C TYR A 16 20.00 3.23 6.85
N LEU A 17 18.93 3.99 6.59
CA LEU A 17 17.95 3.67 5.55
C LEU A 17 18.59 3.56 4.16
N ILE A 18 19.52 4.45 3.82
CA ILE A 18 20.24 4.42 2.55
C ILE A 18 21.10 3.14 2.45
N ILE A 19 21.87 2.84 3.49
CA ILE A 19 22.77 1.66 3.52
C ILE A 19 21.96 0.38 3.37
N ILE A 20 20.89 0.20 4.15
CA ILE A 20 20.07 -1.01 4.06
C ILE A 20 19.33 -1.12 2.72
N SER A 21 18.96 0.01 2.12
CA SER A 21 18.36 0.02 0.78
C SER A 21 19.36 -0.46 -0.27
N ILE A 22 20.60 0.02 -0.22
CA ILE A 22 21.68 -0.41 -1.12
C ILE A 22 21.92 -1.91 -0.95
N ILE A 23 22.04 -2.40 0.28
CA ILE A 23 22.26 -3.84 0.56
C ILE A 23 21.10 -4.66 0.01
N TYR A 24 19.86 -4.20 0.22
CA TYR A 24 18.67 -4.87 -0.28
C TYR A 24 18.67 -4.96 -1.81
N GLU A 25 18.94 -3.86 -2.50
CA GLU A 25 19.00 -3.82 -3.97
C GLU A 25 20.16 -4.68 -4.52
N LEU A 26 21.32 -4.70 -3.88
CA LEU A 26 22.43 -5.57 -4.25
C LEU A 26 22.11 -7.07 -4.06
N SER A 27 21.21 -7.41 -3.15
CA SER A 27 20.75 -8.79 -2.95
C SER A 27 19.71 -9.24 -3.98
N MET A 28 19.12 -8.33 -4.76
CA MET A 28 18.02 -8.59 -5.69
C MET A 28 18.31 -9.68 -6.73
N PRO A 29 19.50 -9.77 -7.37
CA PRO A 29 19.77 -10.83 -8.34
C PRO A 29 19.68 -12.24 -7.75
N PHE A 30 20.15 -12.42 -6.51
CA PHE A 30 20.08 -13.71 -5.80
C PHE A 30 18.64 -14.05 -5.44
N TYR A 31 17.89 -13.05 -4.97
CA TYR A 31 16.48 -13.21 -4.66
C TYR A 31 15.64 -13.48 -5.93
N PHE A 32 15.96 -12.84 -7.05
CA PHE A 32 15.34 -13.10 -8.34
C PHE A 32 15.57 -14.55 -8.81
N LEU A 33 16.81 -15.03 -8.70
CA LEU A 33 17.14 -16.40 -9.05
C LEU A 33 16.37 -17.40 -8.18
N TYR A 34 16.36 -17.18 -6.86
CA TYR A 34 15.57 -17.99 -5.93
C TYR A 34 14.08 -18.01 -6.29
N PHE A 35 13.48 -16.85 -6.58
CA PHE A 35 12.08 -16.73 -6.98
C PHE A 35 11.80 -17.54 -8.26
N LYS A 36 12.66 -17.47 -9.26
CA LYS A 36 12.51 -18.22 -10.51
C LYS A 36 12.55 -19.72 -10.31
N ILE A 37 13.43 -20.19 -9.44
CA ILE A 37 13.55 -21.62 -9.14
C ILE A 37 12.31 -22.13 -8.38
N ARG A 38 11.83 -21.37 -7.39
CA ARG A 38 10.76 -21.82 -6.48
C ARG A 38 9.36 -21.59 -7.05
N ASN A 39 9.07 -20.42 -7.57
CA ASN A 39 7.69 -19.99 -7.86
C ASN A 39 7.34 -20.08 -9.35
N LYS A 40 8.30 -20.19 -10.27
CA LYS A 40 8.08 -20.18 -11.73
C LYS A 40 7.21 -18.99 -12.21
N GLY A 41 7.02 -17.96 -11.36
CA GLY A 41 6.20 -16.81 -11.62
C GLY A 41 6.75 -15.90 -12.73
N LYS A 42 5.91 -14.96 -13.18
CA LYS A 42 6.31 -13.96 -14.17
C LYS A 42 7.21 -12.90 -13.52
N VAL A 43 7.96 -12.17 -14.33
CA VAL A 43 8.88 -11.11 -13.88
C VAL A 43 8.14 -10.02 -13.09
N ASP A 44 6.95 -9.64 -13.55
CA ASP A 44 6.13 -8.64 -12.87
C ASP A 44 5.60 -9.12 -11.50
N ASP A 45 5.34 -10.42 -11.31
CA ASP A 45 5.07 -10.99 -9.97
C ASP A 45 6.27 -10.82 -9.05
N PHE A 46 7.46 -11.16 -9.54
CA PHE A 46 8.68 -10.98 -8.76
C PHE A 46 8.82 -9.53 -8.26
N PHE A 47 8.64 -8.54 -9.14
CA PHE A 47 8.79 -7.14 -8.74
C PHE A 47 7.69 -6.66 -7.81
N ARG A 48 6.47 -7.22 -7.86
CA ARG A 48 5.44 -6.95 -6.84
C ARG A 48 5.84 -7.49 -5.47
N TYR A 49 6.32 -8.75 -5.41
CA TYR A 49 6.89 -9.33 -4.19
C TYR A 49 8.09 -8.54 -3.67
N HIS A 50 9.02 -8.19 -4.57
CA HIS A 50 10.21 -7.41 -4.23
C HIS A 50 9.84 -6.06 -3.62
N ASN A 51 8.95 -5.29 -4.24
CA ASN A 51 8.52 -3.99 -3.74
C ASN A 51 7.81 -4.11 -2.37
N TRP A 52 6.98 -5.14 -2.19
CA TRP A 52 6.35 -5.42 -0.90
C TRP A 52 7.40 -5.80 0.17
N MET A 53 8.29 -6.73 -0.14
CA MET A 53 9.37 -7.14 0.76
C MET A 53 10.26 -5.97 1.15
N TYR A 54 10.58 -5.08 0.21
CA TYR A 54 11.38 -3.90 0.47
C TYR A 54 10.71 -2.99 1.51
N GLY A 55 9.43 -2.65 1.32
CA GLY A 55 8.68 -1.85 2.30
C GLY A 55 8.59 -2.53 3.66
N HIS A 56 8.31 -3.85 3.67
CA HIS A 56 8.25 -4.64 4.89
C HIS A 56 9.60 -4.63 5.64
N PHE A 57 10.70 -4.85 4.91
CA PHE A 57 12.05 -4.84 5.47
C PHE A 57 12.42 -3.47 6.03
N LEU A 58 12.14 -2.38 5.31
CA LEU A 58 12.41 -1.01 5.79
C LEU A 58 11.65 -0.71 7.08
N VAL A 59 10.36 -1.02 7.13
CA VAL A 59 9.54 -0.71 8.31
C VAL A 59 9.93 -1.55 9.51
N ARG A 60 10.10 -2.87 9.33
CA ARG A 60 10.47 -3.78 10.42
C ARG A 60 11.92 -3.58 10.86
N GLY A 61 12.84 -3.36 9.92
CA GLY A 61 14.24 -3.07 10.19
C GLY A 61 14.47 -1.72 10.88
N SER A 62 13.49 -0.84 10.85
CA SER A 62 13.54 0.46 11.54
C SER A 62 13.24 0.37 13.06
N TRP A 63 13.01 -0.82 13.61
CA TRP A 63 12.87 -0.99 15.05
C TRP A 63 14.19 -0.63 15.77
N PRO A 64 14.17 0.09 16.92
CA PRO A 64 13.02 0.56 17.69
C PRO A 64 12.48 1.94 17.30
N TYR A 65 13.01 2.56 16.25
CA TYR A 65 12.61 3.89 15.79
C TYR A 65 11.15 3.91 15.29
N ILE A 66 10.78 2.87 14.53
CA ILE A 66 9.39 2.57 14.18
C ILE A 66 8.95 1.32 14.95
N ARG A 67 7.88 1.44 15.71
CA ARG A 67 7.20 0.31 16.35
C ARG A 67 5.87 0.09 15.64
N SER A 68 5.72 -1.05 14.98
CA SER A 68 4.51 -1.37 14.24
C SER A 68 3.74 -2.54 14.87
N ARG A 69 2.42 -2.43 14.87
CA ARG A 69 1.48 -3.49 15.26
C ARG A 69 0.46 -3.68 14.14
N VAL A 70 0.21 -4.92 13.77
CA VAL A 70 -0.80 -5.31 12.79
C VAL A 70 -1.79 -6.23 13.50
N VAL A 71 -3.07 -5.97 13.30
CA VAL A 71 -4.18 -6.80 13.81
C VAL A 71 -5.17 -7.07 12.69
N GLY A 72 -6.00 -8.11 12.84
CA GLY A 72 -7.03 -8.46 11.87
C GLY A 72 -6.50 -9.20 10.64
N ALA A 73 -5.30 -9.79 10.67
CA ALA A 73 -4.76 -10.55 9.54
C ALA A 73 -5.63 -11.76 9.17
N GLU A 74 -6.40 -12.27 10.10
CA GLU A 74 -7.41 -13.33 9.91
C GLU A 74 -8.57 -12.90 9.00
N ASN A 75 -8.79 -11.61 8.80
CA ASN A 75 -9.82 -11.04 7.94
C ASN A 75 -9.43 -11.04 6.45
N ILE A 76 -8.18 -11.35 6.13
CA ILE A 76 -7.73 -11.41 4.73
C ILE A 76 -8.43 -12.58 4.04
N PRO A 77 -9.13 -12.35 2.91
CA PRO A 77 -9.76 -13.43 2.14
C PRO A 77 -8.73 -14.48 1.72
N LYS A 78 -9.06 -15.75 1.93
CA LYS A 78 -8.18 -16.89 1.61
C LYS A 78 -8.40 -17.42 0.20
N ASP A 79 -9.59 -17.19 -0.35
CA ASP A 79 -10.07 -17.82 -1.58
C ASP A 79 -9.86 -16.96 -2.83
N GLY A 80 -8.90 -16.06 -2.80
CA GLY A 80 -8.56 -15.24 -3.96
C GLY A 80 -8.09 -13.82 -3.64
N PRO A 81 -7.91 -13.00 -4.68
CA PRO A 81 -7.47 -11.63 -4.53
C PRO A 81 -8.56 -10.72 -3.96
N SER A 82 -8.15 -9.57 -3.46
CA SER A 82 -9.03 -8.55 -2.91
C SER A 82 -8.66 -7.15 -3.39
N VAL A 83 -9.58 -6.21 -3.26
CA VAL A 83 -9.32 -4.78 -3.43
C VAL A 83 -9.02 -4.19 -2.05
N ILE A 84 -7.74 -3.96 -1.78
CA ILE A 84 -7.25 -3.41 -0.52
C ILE A 84 -7.42 -1.89 -0.57
N VAL A 85 -8.13 -1.35 0.39
CA VAL A 85 -8.41 0.09 0.51
C VAL A 85 -7.72 0.61 1.76
N LEU A 86 -6.88 1.64 1.64
CA LEU A 86 -6.14 2.23 2.74
C LEU A 86 -6.40 3.74 2.82
N ASN A 87 -6.44 4.29 4.04
CA ASN A 87 -6.40 5.74 4.24
C ASN A 87 -5.01 6.30 3.92
N HIS A 88 -4.94 7.58 3.52
CA HIS A 88 -3.71 8.19 3.02
C HIS A 88 -3.33 9.46 3.80
N ARG A 89 -2.42 9.32 4.77
CA ARG A 89 -2.03 10.40 5.69
C ARG A 89 -0.56 10.80 5.56
N SER A 90 0.29 9.95 4.97
CA SER A 90 1.73 10.18 4.84
C SER A 90 2.24 9.92 3.43
N PHE A 91 3.33 10.58 3.03
CA PHE A 91 4.09 10.23 1.83
C PHE A 91 4.62 8.79 1.89
N LEU A 92 4.91 8.32 3.10
CA LEU A 92 5.52 7.02 3.36
C LEU A 92 4.51 5.88 3.53
N ASP A 93 3.20 6.16 3.36
CA ASP A 93 2.15 5.14 3.51
C ASP A 93 2.37 3.93 2.59
N ILE A 94 3.00 4.14 1.42
CA ILE A 94 3.36 3.06 0.51
C ILE A 94 4.29 2.01 1.15
N PHE A 95 5.23 2.44 2.01
CA PHE A 95 6.09 1.53 2.75
C PHE A 95 5.35 0.89 3.93
N PHE A 96 4.49 1.64 4.61
CA PHE A 96 3.69 1.11 5.71
C PHE A 96 2.61 0.14 5.24
N SER A 97 2.09 0.30 4.02
CA SER A 97 1.14 -0.65 3.43
C SER A 97 1.72 -2.05 3.25
N ALA A 98 3.05 -2.16 3.17
CA ALA A 98 3.74 -3.45 3.15
C ALA A 98 3.64 -4.25 4.48
N LEU A 99 3.13 -3.63 5.55
CA LEU A 99 2.77 -4.33 6.78
C LEU A 99 1.52 -5.22 6.60
N VAL A 100 0.68 -4.94 5.61
CA VAL A 100 -0.43 -5.83 5.23
C VAL A 100 0.16 -7.08 4.60
N PRO A 101 -0.10 -8.29 5.15
CA PRO A 101 0.55 -9.52 4.69
C PRO A 101 -0.07 -10.08 3.40
N VAL A 102 -0.13 -9.24 2.37
CA VAL A 102 -0.57 -9.58 1.01
C VAL A 102 0.55 -9.17 0.04
N PRO A 103 1.52 -10.06 -0.24
CA PRO A 103 2.74 -9.67 -0.95
C PRO A 103 2.56 -9.45 -2.45
N ASN A 104 1.64 -10.16 -3.11
CA ASN A 104 1.40 -10.02 -4.56
C ASN A 104 0.28 -9.02 -4.81
N GLN A 105 0.59 -7.72 -4.72
CA GLN A 105 -0.40 -6.67 -4.91
C GLN A 105 -0.02 -5.67 -6.00
N MET A 106 -1.02 -5.30 -6.79
CA MET A 106 -0.97 -4.26 -7.80
C MET A 106 -1.28 -2.92 -7.13
N VAL A 107 -0.28 -2.09 -6.96
CA VAL A 107 -0.45 -0.75 -6.37
C VAL A 107 -0.80 0.26 -7.46
N ILE A 108 -1.88 1.00 -7.26
CA ILE A 108 -2.30 2.06 -8.18
C ILE A 108 -1.56 3.34 -7.80
N VAL A 109 -0.70 3.81 -8.69
CA VAL A 109 0.23 4.92 -8.42
C VAL A 109 0.05 6.09 -9.39
N ARG A 110 0.59 7.24 -9.02
CA ARG A 110 0.60 8.44 -9.87
C ARG A 110 1.89 8.54 -10.68
N ASN A 111 1.85 9.29 -11.79
CA ASN A 111 2.95 9.42 -12.74
C ASN A 111 4.31 9.78 -12.11
N TRP A 112 4.33 10.68 -11.12
CA TRP A 112 5.57 11.12 -10.49
C TRP A 112 6.34 10.01 -9.78
N VAL A 113 5.66 8.92 -9.34
CA VAL A 113 6.29 7.77 -8.66
C VAL A 113 7.25 7.06 -9.60
N PHE A 114 6.91 6.97 -10.89
CA PHE A 114 7.77 6.36 -11.91
C PHE A 114 9.05 7.16 -12.20
N ASN A 115 9.07 8.43 -11.83
CA ASN A 115 10.24 9.32 -11.99
C ASN A 115 11.18 9.29 -10.80
N LEU A 116 10.86 8.56 -9.75
CA LEU A 116 11.76 8.36 -8.61
C LEU A 116 12.95 7.52 -9.05
N LYS A 117 14.17 8.11 -8.96
CA LYS A 117 15.40 7.46 -9.43
C LYS A 117 15.67 6.09 -8.79
N LEU A 118 15.30 5.96 -7.52
CA LEU A 118 15.59 4.75 -6.73
C LEU A 118 14.54 3.64 -6.93
N PHE A 119 13.27 4.00 -7.18
CA PHE A 119 12.15 3.05 -7.17
C PHE A 119 11.36 2.97 -8.48
N GLY A 120 11.43 4.02 -9.32
CA GLY A 120 10.59 4.12 -10.50
C GLY A 120 10.77 2.95 -11.49
N TRP A 121 11.97 2.41 -11.58
CA TRP A 121 12.28 1.26 -12.43
C TRP A 121 11.58 -0.02 -11.96
N SER A 122 11.58 -0.32 -10.65
CA SER A 122 10.92 -1.50 -10.10
C SER A 122 9.39 -1.40 -10.21
N MET A 123 8.82 -0.20 -10.11
CA MET A 123 7.38 0.05 -10.32
C MET A 123 6.97 -0.25 -11.77
N ARG A 124 7.81 0.12 -12.77
CA ARG A 124 7.58 -0.23 -14.18
C ARG A 124 7.65 -1.74 -14.42
N LEU A 125 8.63 -2.42 -13.84
CA LEU A 125 8.78 -3.86 -13.97
C LEU A 125 7.68 -4.64 -13.24
N ALA A 126 7.15 -4.12 -12.13
CA ALA A 126 5.96 -4.61 -11.45
C ALA A 126 4.67 -4.40 -12.26
N LYS A 127 4.73 -3.60 -13.34
CA LYS A 127 3.60 -3.18 -14.17
C LYS A 127 2.50 -2.46 -13.39
N TYR A 128 2.89 -1.63 -12.41
CA TYR A 128 1.91 -0.85 -11.67
C TYR A 128 1.18 0.15 -12.59
N PRO A 129 -0.15 0.25 -12.52
CA PRO A 129 -0.91 1.19 -13.33
C PRO A 129 -0.63 2.64 -12.91
N ASN A 130 -0.43 3.49 -13.90
CA ASN A 130 -0.37 4.95 -13.72
C ASN A 130 -1.77 5.53 -13.80
N ILE A 131 -2.36 5.90 -12.67
CA ILE A 131 -3.74 6.41 -12.64
C ILE A 131 -3.94 7.71 -13.44
N ASP A 132 -2.87 8.45 -13.69
CA ASP A 132 -2.93 9.69 -14.47
C ASP A 132 -3.03 9.42 -15.99
N GLN A 133 -2.76 8.18 -16.44
CA GLN A 133 -2.71 7.78 -17.85
C GLN A 133 -3.59 6.56 -18.18
N THR A 134 -3.96 5.76 -17.17
CA THR A 134 -4.76 4.54 -17.36
C THR A 134 -6.24 4.88 -17.24
N SER A 135 -7.02 4.56 -18.27
CA SER A 135 -8.48 4.74 -18.22
C SER A 135 -9.14 3.76 -17.24
N PRO A 136 -10.35 4.04 -16.75
CA PRO A 136 -11.08 3.10 -15.91
C PRO A 136 -11.30 1.74 -16.59
N GLU A 137 -11.59 1.73 -17.88
CA GLU A 137 -11.81 0.53 -18.69
C GLU A 137 -10.53 -0.31 -18.82
N GLU A 138 -9.40 0.37 -19.05
CA GLU A 138 -8.08 -0.26 -19.11
C GLU A 138 -7.68 -0.84 -17.75
N LEU A 139 -7.95 -0.11 -16.65
CA LEU A 139 -7.70 -0.60 -15.31
C LEU A 139 -8.51 -1.86 -15.00
N LEU A 140 -9.78 -1.93 -15.43
CA LEU A 140 -10.60 -3.13 -15.31
C LEU A 140 -10.05 -4.30 -16.13
N LYS A 141 -9.58 -4.04 -17.35
CA LYS A 141 -8.97 -5.06 -18.22
C LYS A 141 -7.71 -5.63 -17.56
N ILE A 142 -6.86 -4.75 -17.00
CA ILE A 142 -5.70 -5.17 -16.20
C ILE A 142 -6.17 -6.04 -15.04
N GLY A 143 -7.20 -5.60 -14.31
CA GLY A 143 -7.78 -6.34 -13.19
C GLY A 143 -8.14 -7.77 -13.58
N ARG A 144 -8.98 -7.93 -14.59
CA ARG A 144 -9.43 -9.25 -15.08
C ARG A 144 -8.26 -10.16 -15.48
N SER A 145 -7.22 -9.61 -16.11
CA SER A 145 -6.06 -10.39 -16.55
C SER A 145 -5.17 -10.93 -15.43
N LEU A 146 -5.41 -10.50 -14.19
CA LEU A 146 -4.59 -10.83 -13.02
C LEU A 146 -5.32 -11.66 -11.96
N LEU A 147 -6.64 -11.91 -12.12
CA LEU A 147 -7.43 -12.68 -11.16
C LEU A 147 -6.86 -14.08 -10.95
N ASP A 148 -6.59 -14.80 -12.03
CA ASP A 148 -6.05 -16.19 -11.99
C ASP A 148 -4.62 -16.26 -11.40
N ARG A 149 -3.97 -15.10 -11.24
CA ARG A 149 -2.63 -15.00 -10.65
C ARG A 149 -2.66 -14.63 -9.18
N ASN A 150 -3.84 -14.56 -8.59
CA ASN A 150 -4.07 -14.16 -7.20
C ASN A 150 -3.40 -12.82 -6.84
N VAL A 151 -3.55 -11.81 -7.71
CA VAL A 151 -3.01 -10.46 -7.52
C VAL A 151 -4.08 -9.57 -6.92
N SER A 152 -3.88 -9.11 -5.70
CA SER A 152 -4.75 -8.10 -5.06
C SER A 152 -4.47 -6.70 -5.58
N PHE A 153 -5.42 -5.79 -5.43
CA PHE A 153 -5.30 -4.40 -5.91
C PHE A 153 -5.31 -3.44 -4.74
N GLN A 154 -4.28 -2.59 -4.64
CA GLN A 154 -4.15 -1.63 -3.56
C GLN A 154 -4.53 -0.22 -4.02
N PHE A 155 -5.45 0.42 -3.29
CA PHE A 155 -5.92 1.76 -3.55
C PHE A 155 -5.83 2.65 -2.30
N TYR A 156 -5.52 3.92 -2.54
CA TYR A 156 -5.79 5.01 -1.62
C TYR A 156 -6.99 5.80 -2.17
N PRO A 157 -8.22 5.49 -1.73
CA PRO A 157 -9.44 5.98 -2.40
C PRO A 157 -9.64 7.49 -2.22
N GLU A 158 -8.96 8.11 -1.28
CA GLU A 158 -8.93 9.57 -1.11
C GLU A 158 -8.30 10.29 -2.32
N GLY A 159 -7.43 9.60 -3.09
CA GLY A 159 -6.72 10.10 -4.26
C GLY A 159 -5.61 11.10 -3.96
N HIS A 160 -5.59 11.69 -2.78
CA HIS A 160 -4.55 12.59 -2.28
C HIS A 160 -4.38 12.41 -0.77
N ARG A 161 -3.18 12.67 -0.28
CA ARG A 161 -2.88 12.68 1.16
C ARG A 161 -3.73 13.73 1.89
N SER A 162 -4.21 13.38 3.06
CA SER A 162 -4.83 14.34 3.98
C SER A 162 -3.78 15.34 4.49
N LYS A 163 -4.10 16.63 4.46
CA LYS A 163 -3.23 17.70 4.98
C LYS A 163 -3.52 18.03 6.44
N ASP A 164 -4.76 17.83 6.84
CA ASP A 164 -5.31 18.16 8.17
C ASP A 164 -5.50 16.91 9.06
N GLY A 165 -5.08 15.73 8.54
CA GLY A 165 -5.24 14.46 9.23
C GLY A 165 -6.65 13.87 9.16
N LYS A 166 -7.63 14.57 8.58
CA LYS A 166 -9.00 14.09 8.44
C LYS A 166 -9.18 13.21 7.21
N LEU A 167 -10.10 12.28 7.28
CA LEU A 167 -10.46 11.41 6.18
C LEU A 167 -11.11 12.22 5.04
N ARG A 168 -10.59 12.08 3.83
CA ARG A 168 -11.20 12.68 2.64
C ARG A 168 -12.27 11.76 2.06
N ARG A 169 -13.19 12.37 1.30
CA ARG A 169 -14.19 11.61 0.55
C ARG A 169 -13.53 10.59 -0.36
N PHE A 170 -14.02 9.36 -0.36
CA PHE A 170 -13.54 8.28 -1.20
C PHE A 170 -13.99 8.46 -2.66
N ARG A 171 -13.10 8.13 -3.60
CA ARG A 171 -13.38 8.05 -5.03
C ARG A 171 -13.90 6.65 -5.38
N ASN A 172 -14.61 6.54 -6.49
CA ASN A 172 -15.29 5.31 -6.88
C ASN A 172 -14.36 4.22 -7.46
N GLY A 173 -13.16 4.54 -7.91
CA GLY A 173 -12.29 3.63 -8.69
C GLY A 173 -12.05 2.26 -8.05
N ALA A 174 -11.72 2.22 -6.75
CA ALA A 174 -11.53 0.97 -6.02
C ALA A 174 -12.80 0.11 -5.99
N PHE A 175 -13.94 0.75 -5.74
CA PHE A 175 -15.24 0.07 -5.59
C PHE A 175 -15.80 -0.38 -6.95
N PHE A 176 -15.49 0.36 -8.00
CA PHE A 176 -15.79 -0.04 -9.37
C PHE A 176 -14.97 -1.28 -9.76
N MET A 177 -13.66 -1.28 -9.47
CA MET A 177 -12.80 -2.46 -9.64
C MET A 177 -13.34 -3.68 -8.90
N ALA A 178 -13.73 -3.50 -7.64
CA ALA A 178 -14.26 -4.57 -6.81
C ALA A 178 -15.58 -5.14 -7.35
N SER A 179 -16.53 -4.27 -7.68
CA SER A 179 -17.84 -4.64 -8.20
C SER A 179 -17.74 -5.41 -9.52
N GLU A 180 -17.01 -4.87 -10.49
CA GLU A 180 -16.90 -5.43 -11.83
C GLU A 180 -16.14 -6.76 -11.89
N ASN A 181 -15.19 -6.96 -10.97
CA ASN A 181 -14.41 -8.20 -10.90
C ASN A 181 -14.91 -9.14 -9.79
N LYS A 182 -16.02 -8.82 -9.13
CA LYS A 182 -16.59 -9.59 -8.00
C LYS A 182 -15.59 -9.87 -6.88
N LEU A 183 -14.74 -8.88 -6.59
CA LEU A 183 -13.70 -8.97 -5.57
C LEU A 183 -14.18 -8.36 -4.25
N PRO A 184 -13.86 -8.97 -3.10
CA PRO A 184 -14.09 -8.33 -1.81
C PRO A 184 -13.23 -7.06 -1.69
N VAL A 185 -13.81 -6.02 -1.08
CA VAL A 185 -13.05 -4.85 -0.60
C VAL A 185 -12.53 -5.17 0.79
N LEU A 186 -11.22 -5.09 0.97
CA LEU A 186 -10.55 -5.27 2.25
C LEU A 186 -10.17 -3.90 2.83
N PRO A 187 -10.93 -3.36 3.79
CA PRO A 187 -10.60 -2.09 4.41
C PRO A 187 -9.42 -2.25 5.37
N VAL A 188 -8.43 -1.35 5.26
CA VAL A 188 -7.25 -1.34 6.11
C VAL A 188 -7.02 0.06 6.64
N ILE A 189 -7.01 0.22 7.96
CA ILE A 189 -6.78 1.49 8.62
C ILE A 189 -5.35 1.57 9.11
N MET A 190 -4.66 2.66 8.73
CA MET A 190 -3.31 2.98 9.20
C MET A 190 -3.34 4.23 10.09
N ILE A 191 -2.79 4.12 11.29
CA ILE A 191 -2.69 5.20 12.28
C ILE A 191 -1.23 5.44 12.63
N GLY A 192 -0.85 6.70 12.86
CA GLY A 192 0.50 7.12 13.27
C GLY A 192 1.49 7.33 12.13
N THR A 193 1.10 7.09 10.88
CA THR A 193 2.01 7.24 9.72
C THR A 193 2.41 8.70 9.48
N ASN A 194 1.55 9.66 9.80
CA ASN A 194 1.83 11.09 9.74
C ASN A 194 2.78 11.57 10.86
N ASP A 195 2.86 10.84 11.97
CA ASP A 195 3.75 11.19 13.08
C ASP A 195 5.21 10.91 12.75
N PHE A 196 5.46 9.87 11.95
CA PHE A 196 6.80 9.47 11.51
C PHE A 196 7.42 10.47 10.56
N GLY A 197 6.74 10.82 9.48
CA GLY A 197 7.19 11.78 8.47
C GLY A 197 6.15 12.85 8.26
N SER A 198 6.35 14.01 8.88
CA SER A 198 5.50 15.17 8.62
C SER A 198 5.68 15.68 7.18
N TYR A 199 4.80 16.59 6.74
CA TYR A 199 4.85 17.23 5.43
C TYR A 199 6.20 17.90 5.12
N HIS A 200 7.05 18.12 6.16
CA HIS A 200 8.38 18.72 6.10
C HIS A 200 9.48 17.66 6.11
N PHE A 201 9.55 16.87 5.03
CA PHE A 201 10.72 16.03 4.77
C PHE A 201 12.01 16.89 4.80
N PRO A 202 13.16 16.45 5.40
CA PRO A 202 13.48 15.05 5.70
C PRO A 202 13.51 14.68 7.20
N PHE A 203 12.72 15.30 8.06
CA PHE A 203 12.79 15.03 9.49
C PHE A 203 11.82 13.93 9.90
N PHE A 204 12.39 12.76 10.21
CA PHE A 204 11.65 11.64 10.78
C PHE A 204 11.62 11.72 12.31
N LYS A 205 10.54 11.25 12.92
CA LYS A 205 10.40 11.12 14.36
C LYS A 205 10.11 9.67 14.71
N PRO A 206 10.56 9.18 15.89
CA PRO A 206 10.11 7.89 16.37
C PRO A 206 8.58 7.82 16.37
N ALA A 207 8.03 6.75 15.80
CA ALA A 207 6.59 6.62 15.67
C ALA A 207 6.08 5.22 16.03
N ARG A 208 4.79 5.17 16.41
CA ARG A 208 4.05 3.94 16.59
C ARG A 208 3.04 3.83 15.47
N ILE A 209 3.20 2.82 14.63
CA ILE A 209 2.32 2.57 13.49
C ILE A 209 1.38 1.43 13.87
N TYR A 210 0.09 1.71 13.80
CA TYR A 210 -0.95 0.72 14.00
C TYR A 210 -1.67 0.48 12.68
N VAL A 211 -1.76 -0.79 12.30
CA VAL A 211 -2.45 -1.23 11.08
C VAL A 211 -3.54 -2.19 11.50
N GLU A 212 -4.77 -1.87 11.17
CA GLU A 212 -5.91 -2.75 11.40
C GLU A 212 -6.57 -3.15 10.10
N ILE A 213 -6.65 -4.45 9.88
CA ILE A 213 -7.31 -5.07 8.75
C ILE A 213 -8.73 -5.41 9.20
N LEU A 214 -9.70 -4.72 8.65
CA LEU A 214 -11.10 -4.90 9.00
C LEU A 214 -11.74 -6.05 8.22
N LYS A 215 -12.96 -6.42 8.58
CA LYS A 215 -13.73 -7.45 7.85
C LYS A 215 -13.91 -7.05 6.39
N PRO A 216 -13.73 -7.98 5.46
CA PRO A 216 -13.97 -7.71 4.04
C PRO A 216 -15.44 -7.40 3.79
N VAL A 217 -15.69 -6.57 2.77
CA VAL A 217 -17.01 -6.18 2.29
C VAL A 217 -17.20 -6.79 0.91
N TYR A 218 -18.19 -7.63 0.73
CA TYR A 218 -18.40 -8.36 -0.51
C TYR A 218 -19.38 -7.63 -1.45
N PRO A 219 -19.17 -7.65 -2.77
CA PRO A 219 -20.08 -7.00 -3.73
C PRO A 219 -21.51 -7.54 -3.70
N ASP A 220 -21.69 -8.82 -3.41
CA ASP A 220 -23.00 -9.49 -3.35
C ASP A 220 -23.86 -9.10 -2.13
N GLU A 221 -23.26 -8.44 -1.13
CA GLU A 221 -24.00 -7.79 -0.03
C GLU A 221 -24.83 -6.57 -0.49
N PHE A 222 -24.62 -6.12 -1.73
CA PHE A 222 -25.26 -4.92 -2.29
C PHE A 222 -26.05 -5.25 -3.56
N GLU A 223 -27.22 -4.62 -3.69
CA GLU A 223 -28.01 -4.67 -4.92
C GLU A 223 -27.18 -4.19 -6.11
N GLU A 224 -27.49 -4.73 -7.30
CA GLU A 224 -26.73 -4.49 -8.52
C GLU A 224 -26.77 -3.01 -8.95
N GLU A 225 -27.93 -2.39 -8.74
CA GLU A 225 -28.11 -0.98 -9.05
C GLU A 225 -27.21 -0.09 -8.18
N GLN A 226 -26.32 0.67 -8.82
CA GLN A 226 -25.34 1.56 -8.19
C GLN A 226 -24.43 0.85 -7.16
N ARG A 227 -24.18 -0.45 -7.31
CA ARG A 227 -23.36 -1.26 -6.40
C ARG A 227 -22.04 -0.59 -6.00
N PRO A 228 -21.19 -0.07 -6.93
CA PRO A 228 -19.94 0.58 -6.55
C PRO A 228 -20.13 1.80 -5.63
N LEU A 229 -21.21 2.56 -5.83
CA LEU A 229 -21.51 3.73 -5.03
C LEU A 229 -21.99 3.35 -3.62
N LYS A 230 -22.85 2.31 -3.51
CA LYS A 230 -23.32 1.78 -2.24
C LYS A 230 -22.15 1.20 -1.43
N MET A 231 -21.30 0.39 -2.05
CA MET A 231 -20.06 -0.14 -1.44
C MET A 231 -19.15 0.98 -0.93
N ARG A 232 -18.89 1.99 -1.77
CA ARG A 232 -18.07 3.14 -1.40
C ARG A 232 -18.59 3.84 -0.15
N ARG A 233 -19.90 4.16 -0.12
CA ARG A 233 -20.53 4.84 1.02
C ARG A 233 -20.43 4.00 2.29
N HIS A 234 -20.66 2.69 2.17
CA HIS A 234 -20.57 1.76 3.28
C HIS A 234 -19.15 1.70 3.86
N VAL A 235 -18.15 1.49 3.01
CA VAL A 235 -16.74 1.43 3.44
C VAL A 235 -16.27 2.77 3.97
N GLU A 236 -16.62 3.90 3.33
CA GLU A 236 -16.30 5.24 3.83
C GLU A 236 -16.89 5.47 5.23
N LYS A 237 -18.13 5.00 5.47
CA LYS A 237 -18.75 5.06 6.80
C LYS A 237 -17.98 4.24 7.84
N ILE A 238 -17.55 3.03 7.51
CA ILE A 238 -16.72 2.19 8.39
C ILE A 238 -15.46 2.97 8.83
N TYR A 239 -14.79 3.66 7.90
CA TYR A 239 -13.61 4.46 8.23
C TYR A 239 -13.93 5.63 9.13
N ARG A 240 -15.03 6.37 8.86
CA ARG A 240 -15.45 7.52 9.68
C ARG A 240 -15.82 7.09 11.09
N ASP A 241 -16.62 6.04 11.21
CA ASP A 241 -17.03 5.49 12.51
C ASP A 241 -15.80 5.03 13.32
N TYR A 242 -14.83 4.38 12.66
CA TYR A 242 -13.61 3.93 13.31
C TYR A 242 -12.70 5.07 13.76
N LEU A 243 -12.58 6.12 12.95
CA LEU A 243 -11.69 7.27 13.20
C LEU A 243 -12.36 8.35 14.06
N GLY A 244 -13.67 8.25 14.33
CA GLY A 244 -14.43 9.25 15.08
C GLY A 244 -14.68 10.55 14.29
N GLU A 245 -14.88 10.46 12.95
CA GLU A 245 -15.00 11.61 12.02
C GLU A 245 -16.38 11.68 11.34
#